data_57a6bb3592d9b13889d8eded62960ea5
#
_entry.id   57a6bb3592d9b13889d8eded62960ea5
#
_cell.length_a   1.000
_cell.length_b   1.000
_cell.length_c   1.000
_cell.angle_alpha   90.00
_cell.angle_beta   90.00
_cell.angle_gamma   90.00
#
_symmetry.space_group_name_H-M   'P 1'
#
loop_
_entity.id
_entity.type
_entity.pdbx_description
1 polymer ?
#
loop_
_entity_poly.entity_id
_entity_poly.type
_entity_poly.pdbx_seq_one_letter_code
_entity_poly.pdbx_strand_id
1 'polypeptide(L)'
;MPFSLIPTWRTLSVTDISAEFLQAEQIRLLMLDFDNTLLPYTTNIPSKAVLAWLDRMKQNGITVCIVSNSKRGRVPEFCRTYGLDCITRAKKPSVKGIRKCLRRYYVPAEQALLAGDQIYTDTLGGNRAGVRTVLVKPINNHNIWLKLRHIAEKPFIYAARNRRLPNG
;
A
#
# COMPACT_ATOMS: atom_id res chain seq x y z
N MET A 1 19.46 6.43 -1.47
CA MET A 1 18.43 7.06 -0.62
C MET A 1 18.60 6.57 0.80
N PRO A 2 18.37 7.41 1.82
CA PRO A 2 18.58 7.01 3.19
C PRO A 2 17.64 5.86 3.58
N PHE A 3 18.16 4.93 4.34
CA PHE A 3 17.37 3.88 5.00
C PHE A 3 16.41 4.54 5.99
N SER A 4 15.11 4.50 5.71
CA SER A 4 14.09 5.09 6.57
C SER A 4 12.94 4.13 6.81
N LEU A 5 12.59 3.95 8.07
CA LEU A 5 11.43 3.17 8.53
C LEU A 5 10.22 4.08 8.84
N ILE A 6 10.34 5.38 8.57
CA ILE A 6 9.28 6.36 8.82
C ILE A 6 8.47 6.54 7.53
N PRO A 7 7.15 6.29 7.54
CA PRO A 7 6.30 6.51 6.37
C PRO A 7 6.15 8.00 6.08
N THR A 8 5.85 8.34 4.82
CA THR A 8 5.52 9.72 4.43
C THR A 8 4.23 10.16 5.12
N TRP A 9 3.21 9.29 5.10
CA TRP A 9 1.93 9.50 5.77
C TRP A 9 1.43 8.23 6.44
N ARG A 10 0.36 8.37 7.23
CA ARG A 10 -0.36 7.25 7.85
C ARG A 10 -1.86 7.50 7.85
N THR A 11 -2.63 6.40 7.83
CA THR A 11 -4.10 6.44 7.88
C THR A 11 -4.69 5.23 8.60
N LEU A 12 -5.99 5.26 8.86
CA LEU A 12 -6.72 4.15 9.48
C LEU A 12 -7.18 3.13 8.44
N SER A 13 -7.54 3.57 7.25
CA SER A 13 -8.02 2.72 6.16
C SER A 13 -7.36 3.11 4.84
N VAL A 14 -7.22 2.15 3.93
CA VAL A 14 -6.81 2.43 2.56
C VAL A 14 -7.81 3.34 1.84
N THR A 15 -9.09 3.27 2.21
CA THR A 15 -10.17 4.08 1.63
C THR A 15 -10.12 5.56 2.03
N ASP A 16 -9.30 5.92 3.04
CA ASP A 16 -9.05 7.32 3.41
C ASP A 16 -8.09 8.03 2.44
N ILE A 17 -7.39 7.27 1.59
CA ILE A 17 -6.55 7.82 0.52
C ILE A 17 -7.49 8.29 -0.59
N SER A 18 -7.78 9.60 -0.65
CA SER A 18 -8.67 10.14 -1.67
C SER A 18 -7.96 10.39 -3.00
N ALA A 19 -8.73 10.43 -4.08
CA ALA A 19 -8.19 10.74 -5.41
C ALA A 19 -7.68 12.18 -5.47
N GLU A 20 -8.37 13.11 -4.81
CA GLU A 20 -8.02 14.53 -4.72
C GLU A 20 -6.66 14.70 -4.00
N PHE A 21 -6.44 13.96 -2.91
CA PHE A 21 -5.16 13.93 -2.22
C PHE A 21 -4.05 13.45 -3.17
N LEU A 22 -4.27 12.35 -3.88
CA LEU A 22 -3.28 11.81 -4.82
C LEU A 22 -2.96 12.78 -5.96
N GLN A 23 -3.97 13.47 -6.49
CA GLN A 23 -3.80 14.49 -7.52
C GLN A 23 -3.04 15.70 -7.00
N ALA A 24 -3.36 16.21 -5.81
CA ALA A 24 -2.65 17.32 -5.17
C ALA A 24 -1.16 16.99 -4.94
N GLU A 25 -0.87 15.74 -4.59
CA GLU A 25 0.49 15.21 -4.42
C GLU A 25 1.14 14.75 -5.75
N GLN A 26 0.49 14.97 -6.89
CA GLN A 26 0.96 14.58 -8.22
C GLN A 26 1.21 13.06 -8.35
N ILE A 27 0.47 12.24 -7.61
CA ILE A 27 0.56 10.78 -7.66
C ILE A 27 -0.32 10.25 -8.80
N ARG A 28 0.27 9.50 -9.71
CA ARG A 28 -0.40 8.86 -10.84
C ARG A 28 -0.51 7.34 -10.68
N LEU A 29 0.38 6.75 -9.87
CA LEU A 29 0.42 5.31 -9.61
C LEU A 29 0.29 5.04 -8.10
N LEU A 30 -0.81 4.41 -7.72
CA LEU A 30 -1.06 3.90 -6.38
C LEU A 30 -0.73 2.40 -6.32
N MET A 31 0.36 2.05 -5.66
CA MET A 31 0.71 0.67 -5.34
C MET A 31 0.12 0.29 -4.00
N LEU A 32 -0.54 -0.87 -3.93
CA LEU A 32 -1.19 -1.35 -2.71
C LEU A 32 -0.62 -2.70 -2.30
N ASP A 33 -0.27 -2.85 -1.03
CA ASP A 33 -0.22 -4.18 -0.45
C ASP A 33 -1.62 -4.79 -0.38
N PHE A 34 -1.71 -6.11 -0.32
CA PHE A 34 -2.98 -6.82 -0.40
C PHE A 34 -3.46 -7.30 0.96
N ASP A 35 -2.67 -8.17 1.57
CA ASP A 35 -3.04 -8.87 2.77
C ASP A 35 -3.04 -7.94 3.98
N ASN A 36 -4.17 -7.82 4.66
CA ASN A 36 -4.37 -6.98 5.83
C ASN A 36 -4.34 -5.46 5.59
N THR A 37 -4.09 -5.04 4.34
CA THR A 37 -4.15 -3.65 3.87
C THR A 37 -5.44 -3.39 3.09
N LEU A 38 -5.63 -4.10 1.98
CA LEU A 38 -6.84 -3.99 1.14
C LEU A 38 -7.93 -4.94 1.62
N LEU A 39 -7.57 -6.17 1.95
CA LEU A 39 -8.46 -7.22 2.46
C LEU A 39 -7.86 -7.93 3.66
N PRO A 40 -8.69 -8.41 4.60
CA PRO A 40 -8.23 -9.30 5.65
C PRO A 40 -7.81 -10.67 5.06
N TYR A 41 -7.00 -11.42 5.81
CA TYR A 41 -6.58 -12.76 5.39
C TYR A 41 -7.74 -13.76 5.23
N THR A 42 -8.88 -13.47 5.83
CA THR A 42 -10.03 -14.38 5.98
C THR A 42 -11.01 -14.35 4.83
N THR A 43 -10.91 -13.37 3.91
CA THR A 43 -11.85 -13.25 2.78
C THR A 43 -11.15 -12.79 1.51
N ASN A 44 -11.72 -13.17 0.36
CA ASN A 44 -11.35 -12.67 -0.96
C ASN A 44 -12.37 -11.66 -1.51
N ILE A 45 -13.42 -11.37 -0.73
CA ILE A 45 -14.51 -10.50 -1.14
C ILE A 45 -14.29 -9.12 -0.53
N PRO A 46 -14.09 -8.07 -1.35
CA PRO A 46 -13.95 -6.71 -0.87
C PRO A 46 -15.28 -6.16 -0.36
N SER A 47 -15.22 -5.25 0.59
CA SER A 47 -16.40 -4.50 1.01
C SER A 47 -16.88 -3.57 -0.12
N LYS A 48 -18.17 -3.19 -0.06
CA LYS A 48 -18.73 -2.20 -0.99
C LYS A 48 -17.94 -0.88 -0.96
N ALA A 49 -17.44 -0.49 0.21
CA ALA A 49 -16.63 0.72 0.38
C ALA A 49 -15.30 0.63 -0.40
N VAL A 50 -14.61 -0.52 -0.33
CA VAL A 50 -13.36 -0.75 -1.09
C VAL A 50 -13.63 -0.75 -2.59
N LEU A 51 -14.70 -1.38 -3.06
CA LEU A 51 -15.06 -1.38 -4.49
C LEU A 51 -15.36 0.05 -4.99
N ALA A 52 -16.22 0.77 -4.29
CA ALA A 52 -16.53 2.15 -4.65
C ALA A 52 -15.30 3.08 -4.62
N TRP A 53 -14.36 2.82 -3.70
CA TRP A 53 -13.10 3.55 -3.64
C TRP A 53 -12.18 3.21 -4.83
N LEU A 54 -12.05 1.94 -5.21
CA LEU A 54 -11.29 1.53 -6.40
C LEU A 54 -11.86 2.15 -7.68
N ASP A 55 -13.19 2.17 -7.81
CA ASP A 55 -13.87 2.81 -8.94
C ASP A 55 -13.58 4.32 -8.99
N ARG A 56 -13.60 5.01 -7.85
CA ARG A 56 -13.21 6.44 -7.77
C ARG A 56 -11.77 6.67 -8.21
N MET A 57 -10.82 5.81 -7.80
CA MET A 57 -9.43 5.92 -8.26
C MET A 57 -9.36 5.87 -9.78
N LYS A 58 -10.02 4.88 -10.39
CA LYS A 58 -10.06 4.70 -11.84
C LYS A 58 -10.70 5.88 -12.56
N GLN A 59 -11.85 6.38 -12.07
CA GLN A 59 -12.57 7.54 -12.64
C GLN A 59 -11.72 8.82 -12.60
N ASN A 60 -10.85 8.96 -11.62
CA ASN A 60 -9.94 10.10 -11.47
C ASN A 60 -8.56 9.89 -12.12
N GLY A 61 -8.40 8.88 -12.97
CA GLY A 61 -7.18 8.64 -13.71
C GLY A 61 -6.00 8.13 -12.87
N ILE A 62 -6.26 7.64 -11.64
CA ILE A 62 -5.23 7.03 -10.79
C ILE A 62 -5.08 5.57 -11.17
N THR A 63 -3.89 5.19 -11.62
CA THR A 63 -3.56 3.78 -11.86
C THR A 63 -3.35 3.06 -10.53
N VAL A 64 -4.06 1.94 -10.33
CA VAL A 64 -3.91 1.09 -9.14
C VAL A 64 -3.26 -0.23 -9.50
N CYS A 65 -2.21 -0.62 -8.77
CA CYS A 65 -1.52 -1.90 -8.93
C CYS A 65 -1.27 -2.56 -7.58
N ILE A 66 -1.64 -3.83 -7.44
CA ILE A 66 -1.35 -4.61 -6.24
C ILE A 66 0.10 -5.07 -6.25
N VAL A 67 0.87 -4.77 -5.19
CA VAL A 67 2.28 -5.18 -5.05
C VAL A 67 2.45 -5.99 -3.78
N SER A 68 2.32 -7.32 -3.89
CA SER A 68 2.26 -8.24 -2.75
C SER A 68 3.44 -9.22 -2.69
N ASN A 69 3.85 -9.57 -1.47
CA ASN A 69 4.80 -10.65 -1.21
C ASN A 69 4.17 -12.04 -1.33
N SER A 70 2.85 -12.12 -1.46
CA SER A 70 2.12 -13.39 -1.55
C SER A 70 2.60 -14.24 -2.72
N LYS A 71 2.70 -15.55 -2.45
CA LYS A 71 2.95 -16.58 -3.47
C LYS A 71 1.66 -17.30 -3.90
N ARG A 72 0.54 -17.03 -3.22
CA ARG A 72 -0.74 -17.71 -3.41
C ARG A 72 -1.49 -17.14 -4.61
N GLY A 73 -2.31 -17.95 -5.27
CA GLY A 73 -3.14 -17.56 -6.42
C GLY A 73 -4.25 -16.54 -6.11
N ARG A 74 -4.52 -16.30 -4.83
CA ARG A 74 -5.51 -15.36 -4.30
C ARG A 74 -5.39 -13.94 -4.89
N VAL A 75 -4.18 -13.38 -4.94
CA VAL A 75 -3.95 -12.02 -5.45
C VAL A 75 -4.21 -11.92 -6.95
N PRO A 76 -3.66 -12.80 -7.81
CA PRO A 76 -3.99 -12.79 -9.24
C PRO A 76 -5.47 -13.01 -9.53
N GLU A 77 -6.13 -13.90 -8.77
CA GLU A 77 -7.56 -14.16 -8.92
C GLU A 77 -8.39 -12.91 -8.61
N PHE A 78 -8.13 -12.26 -7.47
CA PHE A 78 -8.74 -10.99 -7.11
C PHE A 78 -8.55 -9.94 -8.20
N CYS A 79 -7.32 -9.74 -8.66
CA CYS A 79 -7.01 -8.73 -9.66
C CYS A 79 -7.73 -8.99 -10.98
N ARG A 80 -7.82 -10.26 -11.41
CA ARG A 80 -8.57 -10.63 -12.61
C ARG A 80 -10.07 -10.34 -12.45
N THR A 81 -10.65 -10.65 -11.28
CA THR A 81 -12.08 -10.44 -11.00
C THR A 81 -12.45 -8.95 -11.01
N TYR A 82 -11.58 -8.09 -10.46
CA TYR A 82 -11.87 -6.67 -10.28
C TYR A 82 -11.14 -5.75 -11.28
N GLY A 83 -10.53 -6.32 -12.33
CA GLY A 83 -9.89 -5.54 -13.40
C GLY A 83 -8.68 -4.75 -12.95
N LEU A 84 -7.89 -5.31 -12.01
CA LEU A 84 -6.67 -4.72 -11.49
C LEU A 84 -5.42 -5.47 -11.96
N ASP A 85 -4.29 -4.78 -11.98
CA ASP A 85 -2.99 -5.40 -12.20
C ASP A 85 -2.32 -5.79 -10.88
N CYS A 86 -1.40 -6.77 -10.94
CA CYS A 86 -0.60 -7.13 -9.79
C CYS A 86 0.86 -7.46 -10.11
N ILE A 87 1.70 -7.26 -9.11
CA ILE A 87 3.06 -7.80 -8.97
C ILE A 87 3.06 -8.71 -7.74
N THR A 88 2.99 -9.99 -7.94
CA THR A 88 3.12 -10.99 -6.87
C THR A 88 4.58 -11.35 -6.65
N ARG A 89 4.89 -11.99 -5.51
CA ARG A 89 6.28 -12.33 -5.13
C ARG A 89 7.21 -11.11 -5.20
N ALA A 90 6.69 -9.95 -4.80
CA ALA A 90 7.41 -8.67 -4.91
C ALA A 90 8.70 -8.63 -4.07
N LYS A 91 8.79 -9.49 -3.05
CA LYS A 91 9.94 -9.61 -2.13
C LYS A 91 10.26 -8.30 -1.39
N LYS A 92 9.23 -7.49 -1.07
CA LYS A 92 9.41 -6.32 -0.21
C LYS A 92 10.08 -6.74 1.11
N PRO A 93 11.07 -6.03 1.64
CA PRO A 93 11.53 -4.68 1.30
C PRO A 93 12.57 -4.59 0.17
N SER A 94 12.78 -5.66 -0.63
CA SER A 94 13.54 -5.52 -1.87
C SER A 94 12.80 -4.59 -2.83
N VAL A 95 13.55 -3.69 -3.45
CA VAL A 95 13.00 -2.72 -4.42
C VAL A 95 12.60 -3.34 -5.76
N LYS A 96 12.94 -4.63 -6.01
CA LYS A 96 12.76 -5.27 -7.32
C LYS A 96 11.30 -5.26 -7.79
N GLY A 97 10.37 -5.67 -6.91
CA GLY A 97 8.93 -5.69 -7.25
C GLY A 97 8.35 -4.30 -7.46
N ILE A 98 8.74 -3.33 -6.61
CA ILE A 98 8.32 -1.93 -6.71
C ILE A 98 8.83 -1.32 -8.02
N ARG A 99 10.11 -1.46 -8.31
CA ARG A 99 10.70 -0.97 -9.58
C ARG A 99 10.12 -1.65 -10.82
N LYS A 100 9.75 -2.94 -10.72
CA LYS A 100 9.02 -3.63 -11.81
C LYS A 100 7.67 -2.98 -12.06
N CYS A 101 6.94 -2.58 -11.02
CA CYS A 101 5.68 -1.86 -11.12
C CYS A 101 5.87 -0.48 -11.78
N LEU A 102 6.82 0.32 -11.29
CA LEU A 102 7.15 1.64 -11.86
C LEU A 102 7.46 1.56 -13.36
N ARG A 103 8.31 0.60 -13.76
CA ARG A 103 8.65 0.39 -15.18
C ARG A 103 7.47 -0.05 -16.02
N ARG A 104 6.57 -0.90 -15.49
CA ARG A 104 5.37 -1.35 -16.22
C ARG A 104 4.48 -0.20 -16.65
N TYR A 105 4.36 0.82 -15.80
CA TYR A 105 3.48 1.97 -16.06
C TYR A 105 4.23 3.23 -16.54
N TYR A 106 5.55 3.15 -16.71
CA TYR A 106 6.38 4.29 -17.12
C TYR A 106 6.19 5.49 -16.19
N VAL A 107 6.06 5.25 -14.87
CA VAL A 107 5.86 6.28 -13.86
C VAL A 107 7.14 6.46 -13.05
N PRO A 108 7.66 7.69 -12.90
CA PRO A 108 8.79 7.97 -12.02
C PRO A 108 8.43 7.77 -10.55
N ALA A 109 9.41 7.48 -9.71
CA ALA A 109 9.18 7.09 -8.31
C ALA A 109 8.44 8.18 -7.50
N GLU A 110 8.73 9.45 -7.76
CA GLU A 110 8.12 10.62 -7.11
C GLU A 110 6.63 10.81 -7.44
N GLN A 111 6.15 10.22 -8.52
CA GLN A 111 4.73 10.20 -8.92
C GLN A 111 4.02 8.90 -8.53
N ALA A 112 4.65 8.11 -7.68
CA ALA A 112 4.08 6.86 -7.17
C ALA A 112 4.00 6.87 -5.65
N LEU A 113 2.98 6.16 -5.14
CA LEU A 113 2.74 5.97 -3.71
C LEU A 113 2.56 4.48 -3.44
N LEU A 114 3.18 3.98 -2.37
CA LEU A 114 2.97 2.62 -1.86
C LEU A 114 2.25 2.68 -0.53
N ALA A 115 1.04 2.10 -0.46
CA ALA A 115 0.28 1.94 0.76
C ALA A 115 0.32 0.48 1.25
N GLY A 116 0.63 0.29 2.52
CA GLY A 116 0.70 -1.04 3.15
C GLY A 116 0.65 -0.97 4.67
N ASP A 117 0.43 -2.12 5.31
CA ASP A 117 0.26 -2.22 6.77
C ASP A 117 1.58 -2.50 7.52
N GLN A 118 2.69 -2.71 6.79
CA GLN A 118 3.94 -3.16 7.39
C GLN A 118 5.09 -2.17 7.17
N ILE A 119 5.70 -1.72 8.28
CA ILE A 119 6.87 -0.82 8.22
C ILE A 119 8.06 -1.51 7.58
N TYR A 120 8.38 -2.75 8.00
CA TYR A 120 9.59 -3.44 7.56
C TYR A 120 9.54 -3.97 6.12
N THR A 121 8.37 -4.05 5.51
CA THR A 121 8.23 -4.46 4.10
C THR A 121 7.82 -3.31 3.21
N ASP A 122 6.69 -2.67 3.52
CA ASP A 122 6.08 -1.67 2.63
C ASP A 122 6.74 -0.31 2.76
N THR A 123 6.80 0.23 3.99
CA THR A 123 7.43 1.53 4.23
C THR A 123 8.91 1.49 3.86
N LEU A 124 9.65 0.51 4.37
CA LEU A 124 11.07 0.37 4.06
C LEU A 124 11.33 0.15 2.56
N GLY A 125 10.54 -0.74 1.93
CA GLY A 125 10.68 -1.04 0.50
C GLY A 125 10.37 0.18 -0.37
N GLY A 126 9.29 0.91 -0.06
CA GLY A 126 8.90 2.13 -0.74
C GLY A 126 9.96 3.23 -0.61
N ASN A 127 10.40 3.52 0.62
CA ASN A 127 11.43 4.52 0.89
C ASN A 127 12.75 4.20 0.16
N ARG A 128 13.17 2.93 0.15
CA ARG A 128 14.37 2.49 -0.59
C ARG A 128 14.20 2.61 -2.11
N ALA A 129 12.99 2.48 -2.61
CA ALA A 129 12.68 2.66 -4.04
C ALA A 129 12.53 4.13 -4.45
N GLY A 130 12.49 5.06 -3.49
CA GLY A 130 12.23 6.48 -3.72
C GLY A 130 10.76 6.84 -3.88
N VAL A 131 9.88 5.91 -3.52
CA VAL A 131 8.44 6.06 -3.60
C VAL A 131 7.91 6.62 -2.28
N ARG A 132 6.92 7.51 -2.34
CA ARG A 132 6.21 7.96 -1.14
C ARG A 132 5.41 6.81 -0.53
N THR A 133 5.27 6.81 0.80
CA THR A 133 4.66 5.68 1.51
C THR A 133 3.54 6.12 2.43
N VAL A 134 2.46 5.33 2.47
CA VAL A 134 1.38 5.44 3.46
C VAL A 134 1.33 4.18 4.30
N LEU A 135 1.51 4.33 5.61
CA LEU A 135 1.25 3.26 6.55
C LEU A 135 -0.24 3.20 6.85
N VAL A 136 -0.87 2.11 6.47
CA VAL A 136 -2.28 1.83 6.73
C VAL A 136 -2.39 1.01 8.02
N LYS A 137 -3.36 1.31 8.88
CA LYS A 137 -3.62 0.49 10.05
C LYS A 137 -4.07 -0.91 9.59
N PRO A 138 -3.45 -2.00 10.10
CA PRO A 138 -3.83 -3.35 9.71
C PRO A 138 -5.31 -3.64 10.05
N ILE A 139 -6.02 -4.30 9.14
CA ILE A 139 -7.45 -4.64 9.29
C ILE A 139 -7.66 -5.58 10.48
N ASN A 140 -6.81 -6.62 10.62
CA ASN A 140 -6.87 -7.61 11.68
C ASN A 140 -5.51 -7.83 12.34
N ASN A 141 -5.49 -7.85 13.68
CA ASN A 141 -4.31 -8.11 14.51
C ASN A 141 -4.46 -9.37 15.38
N HIS A 142 -5.18 -10.39 14.91
CA HIS A 142 -5.49 -11.57 15.74
C HIS A 142 -4.32 -12.55 15.91
N ASN A 143 -3.30 -12.52 15.04
CA ASN A 143 -2.15 -13.41 15.12
C ASN A 143 -1.09 -12.83 16.06
N ILE A 144 -0.55 -13.67 16.96
CA ILE A 144 0.50 -13.30 17.95
C ILE A 144 1.75 -12.72 17.26
N TRP A 145 2.14 -13.25 16.09
CA TRP A 145 3.27 -12.74 15.32
C TRP A 145 3.02 -11.34 14.75
N LEU A 146 1.78 -11.04 14.36
CA LEU A 146 1.38 -9.70 13.93
C LEU A 146 1.43 -8.72 15.10
N LYS A 147 1.02 -9.15 16.29
CA LYS A 147 1.10 -8.33 17.52
C LYS A 147 2.54 -8.02 17.90
N LEU A 148 3.43 -9.02 17.92
CA LEU A 148 4.85 -8.84 18.22
C LEU A 148 5.53 -7.89 17.22
N ARG A 149 5.26 -8.07 15.93
CA ARG A 149 5.75 -7.17 14.89
C ARG A 149 5.25 -5.74 15.12
N HIS A 150 3.97 -5.56 15.39
CA HIS A 150 3.39 -4.25 15.66
C HIS A 150 4.03 -3.56 16.88
N ILE A 151 4.40 -4.33 17.92
CA ILE A 151 5.16 -3.81 19.06
C ILE A 151 6.52 -3.26 18.61
N ALA A 152 7.24 -3.98 17.76
CA ALA A 152 8.53 -3.55 17.22
C ALA A 152 8.40 -2.31 16.29
N GLU A 153 7.23 -2.10 15.68
CA GLU A 153 6.94 -0.96 14.81
C GLU A 153 6.50 0.31 15.58
N LYS A 154 6.09 0.18 16.85
CA LYS A 154 5.59 1.31 17.67
C LYS A 154 6.49 2.56 17.69
N PRO A 155 7.84 2.47 17.82
CA PRO A 155 8.68 3.66 17.82
C PRO A 155 8.57 4.46 16.52
N PHE A 156 8.47 3.77 15.39
CA PHE A 156 8.35 4.39 14.06
C PHE A 156 6.95 4.96 13.82
N ILE A 157 5.91 4.25 14.30
CA ILE A 157 4.52 4.76 14.30
C ILE A 157 4.42 6.04 15.14
N TYR A 158 5.08 6.06 16.30
CA TYR A 158 5.12 7.24 17.16
C TYR A 158 5.88 8.41 16.50
N ALA A 159 7.02 8.14 15.86
CA ALA A 159 7.75 9.14 15.09
C ALA A 159 6.92 9.73 13.93
N ALA A 160 6.00 8.94 13.38
CA ALA A 160 5.08 9.36 12.32
C ALA A 160 3.73 9.92 12.83
N ARG A 161 3.56 10.18 14.15
CA ARG A 161 2.25 10.56 14.74
C ARG A 161 1.62 11.80 14.12
N ASN A 162 2.43 12.76 13.68
CA ASN A 162 1.99 14.01 13.05
C ASN A 162 1.86 13.91 11.51
N ARG A 163 2.09 12.74 10.94
CA ARG A 163 2.07 12.50 9.48
C ARG A 163 0.75 11.86 9.02
N ARG A 164 -0.38 12.31 9.58
CA ARG A 164 -1.70 11.87 9.09
C ARG A 164 -1.98 12.43 7.70
N LEU A 165 -2.76 11.68 6.91
CA LEU A 165 -3.28 12.23 5.67
C LEU A 165 -4.10 13.49 5.96
N PRO A 166 -4.00 14.55 5.11
CA PRO A 166 -4.91 15.67 5.18
C PRO A 166 -6.33 15.11 4.93
N ASN A 167 -7.25 15.28 5.81
CA ASN A 167 -8.64 14.77 5.74
C ASN A 167 -8.86 13.30 6.20
N GLY A 168 -7.93 12.70 6.92
CA GLY A 168 -8.07 11.39 7.56
C GLY A 168 -8.23 11.47 9.08
#